data_0c54bb754103d0e386d19f2c88768fee
#
_entry.id   0c54bb754103d0e386d19f2c88768fee
#
_cell.length_a   1.000
_cell.length_b   1.000
_cell.length_c   1.000
_cell.angle_alpha   90.00
_cell.angle_beta   90.00
_cell.angle_gamma   90.00
#
_symmetry.space_group_name_H-M   'P 1'
#
loop_
_entity.id
_entity.type
_entity.pdbx_description
1 polymer ?
#
loop_
_entity_poly.entity_id
_entity_poly.type
_entity_poly.pdbx_seq_one_letter_code
_entity_poly.pdbx_strand_id
1 'polypeptide(L)'
;MTTVGFLDDVKTLACAILFARMPILFSNHLFANELLPVTLKRTPPVARVLCLLALAAVLGLPTDTLAGQRTTSRSSGTTTKKLSLQKTPAASKSTTSTSRKRRTSRPGTSARALREAQEPRFKLDESGALVPDVRAEAAIIYDSATGHVLWESNSTNQRSIASITKVMTAAVFVESSPDLSETIVVDRSDVRAASTTYLRAGYTVTKGDLLHLALIASDNAAARALARVSAYGTPAFIDRMNEKAKELGLTSTHYEDSSGLLSSNVSSAYDMARLITYVSGDERIAGVMRKQNYTVHAGRRAINIHSTNQLVMRGDVDVQAGKTGFIRSAGYCLATLLRLPQGPQIAVVVLGAKSNAGRFWETRHLFNWFSTKAQDLLGVAPLEAAELKSQQQ
;
A
#
# COMPACT_ATOMS: atom_id res chain seq x y z
N MET A 1 -18.45 23.97 21.32
CA MET A 1 -18.03 24.98 20.34
C MET A 1 -17.37 24.31 19.13
N THR A 2 -18.03 23.34 18.46
CA THR A 2 -17.40 22.58 17.34
C THR A 2 -18.38 22.24 16.21
N THR A 3 -19.63 22.67 16.30
CA THR A 3 -20.66 22.40 15.27
C THR A 3 -20.67 23.39 14.10
N VAL A 4 -20.03 24.54 14.23
CA VAL A 4 -19.98 25.55 13.17
C VAL A 4 -18.96 25.18 12.07
N GLY A 5 -17.86 24.49 12.42
CA GLY A 5 -16.82 24.13 11.46
C GLY A 5 -17.26 23.11 10.40
N PHE A 6 -18.05 22.11 10.77
CA PHE A 6 -18.45 21.04 9.85
C PHE A 6 -19.42 21.51 8.73
N LEU A 7 -20.32 22.39 9.05
CA LEU A 7 -21.26 22.97 8.05
C LEU A 7 -20.56 23.91 7.09
N ASP A 8 -19.55 24.66 7.56
CA ASP A 8 -18.78 25.55 6.71
C ASP A 8 -17.83 24.78 5.78
N ASP A 9 -17.24 23.67 6.24
CA ASP A 9 -16.38 22.80 5.41
C ASP A 9 -17.15 22.17 4.24
N VAL A 10 -18.37 21.71 4.48
CA VAL A 10 -19.19 21.13 3.42
C VAL A 10 -19.74 22.19 2.44
N LYS A 11 -20.04 23.40 2.93
CA LYS A 11 -20.40 24.51 2.08
C LYS A 11 -19.22 24.98 1.22
N THR A 12 -18.02 24.98 1.78
CA THR A 12 -16.78 25.30 1.04
C THR A 12 -16.52 24.26 -0.05
N LEU A 13 -16.75 22.97 0.24
CA LEU A 13 -16.67 21.90 -0.74
C LEU A 13 -17.73 22.07 -1.86
N ALA A 14 -18.95 22.47 -1.50
CA ALA A 14 -20.01 22.76 -2.47
C ALA A 14 -19.67 23.95 -3.37
N CYS A 15 -19.07 25.00 -2.84
CA CYS A 15 -18.58 26.14 -3.64
C CYS A 15 -17.45 25.73 -4.60
N ALA A 16 -16.51 24.89 -4.16
CA ALA A 16 -15.43 24.40 -5.02
C ALA A 16 -15.96 23.56 -6.20
N ILE A 17 -17.02 22.78 -5.99
CA ILE A 17 -17.69 21.98 -7.04
C ILE A 17 -18.42 22.90 -8.04
N LEU A 18 -19.00 24.00 -7.60
CA LEU A 18 -19.69 24.96 -8.47
C LEU A 18 -18.70 25.75 -9.34
N PHE A 19 -17.54 26.16 -8.83
CA PHE A 19 -16.52 26.87 -9.60
C PHE A 19 -15.80 25.98 -10.63
N ALA A 20 -15.67 24.67 -10.41
CA ALA A 20 -15.07 23.75 -11.36
C ALA A 20 -15.94 23.45 -12.59
N ARG A 21 -17.18 23.95 -12.65
CA ARG A 21 -18.13 23.74 -13.76
C ARG A 21 -18.25 24.90 -14.74
N MET A 22 -17.52 26.01 -14.56
CA MET A 22 -17.54 27.09 -15.56
C MET A 22 -16.58 26.74 -16.70
N PRO A 23 -17.06 26.55 -17.94
CA PRO A 23 -16.20 26.49 -19.12
C PRO A 23 -15.55 27.85 -19.33
N ILE A 24 -14.24 27.89 -19.38
CA ILE A 24 -13.47 29.06 -19.78
C ILE A 24 -13.68 29.24 -21.28
N LEU A 25 -14.71 30.02 -21.62
CA LEU A 25 -14.86 30.69 -22.92
C LEU A 25 -14.20 32.05 -22.81
N PHE A 26 -12.90 32.12 -23.13
CA PHE A 26 -12.30 33.40 -23.51
C PHE A 26 -11.45 33.19 -24.78
N SER A 27 -11.96 33.86 -25.77
CA SER A 27 -11.52 34.10 -27.11
C SER A 27 -10.12 34.72 -27.16
N ASN A 28 -9.31 34.21 -28.10
CA ASN A 28 -8.09 34.84 -28.59
C ASN A 28 -8.40 36.24 -29.17
N HIS A 29 -7.79 37.28 -28.63
CA HIS A 29 -7.42 38.46 -29.43
C HIS A 29 -6.19 39.16 -28.86
N LEU A 30 -5.15 39.12 -29.68
CA LEU A 30 -4.07 40.09 -29.91
C LEU A 30 -3.82 41.18 -28.84
N PHE A 31 -2.60 41.24 -28.31
CA PHE A 31 -1.75 42.42 -28.41
C PHE A 31 -0.28 42.04 -28.29
N ALA A 32 0.49 42.53 -29.26
CA ALA A 32 1.94 42.41 -29.35
C ALA A 32 2.63 43.56 -28.63
N ASN A 33 3.89 43.34 -28.28
CA ASN A 33 4.96 44.30 -27.96
C ASN A 33 4.91 45.00 -26.59
N GLU A 34 5.88 44.65 -25.74
CA GLU A 34 6.97 45.52 -25.36
C GLU A 34 8.06 44.76 -24.63
N LEU A 35 9.26 44.79 -25.22
CA LEU A 35 10.50 44.33 -24.70
C LEU A 35 11.12 45.37 -23.75
N LEU A 36 11.43 45.03 -22.52
CA LEU A 36 12.44 45.73 -21.73
C LEU A 36 13.43 44.74 -21.10
N PRO A 37 14.74 44.99 -21.20
CA PRO A 37 15.76 44.04 -20.79
C PRO A 37 16.09 44.18 -19.32
N VAL A 38 16.05 43.09 -18.57
CA VAL A 38 16.60 43.05 -17.22
C VAL A 38 18.07 42.62 -17.30
N THR A 39 18.92 43.55 -16.95
CA THR A 39 20.37 43.42 -16.87
C THR A 39 20.80 42.42 -15.80
N LEU A 40 21.51 41.36 -16.23
CA LEU A 40 22.25 40.47 -15.35
C LEU A 40 23.44 41.22 -14.73
N LYS A 41 23.45 41.41 -13.41
CA LYS A 41 24.65 41.76 -12.66
C LYS A 41 25.53 40.52 -12.45
N ARG A 42 26.71 40.55 -13.09
CA ARG A 42 27.81 39.60 -12.88
C ARG A 42 28.38 39.77 -11.47
N THR A 43 28.50 38.69 -10.72
CA THR A 43 29.36 38.62 -9.52
C THR A 43 30.72 38.02 -9.89
N PRO A 44 31.84 38.48 -9.28
CA PRO A 44 33.20 38.18 -9.71
C PRO A 44 33.70 36.81 -9.19
N PRO A 45 34.71 36.22 -9.89
CA PRO A 45 35.26 34.91 -9.54
C PRO A 45 36.45 35.04 -8.60
N VAL A 46 36.27 34.80 -7.32
CA VAL A 46 37.37 34.56 -6.37
C VAL A 46 36.91 33.51 -5.38
N ALA A 47 37.28 32.27 -5.58
CA ALA A 47 37.55 31.22 -4.59
C ALA A 47 37.68 29.85 -5.24
N ARG A 48 38.63 29.76 -6.19
CA ARG A 48 39.31 28.49 -6.52
C ARG A 48 40.74 28.68 -6.07
N VAL A 49 41.22 27.78 -5.23
CA VAL A 49 42.55 27.51 -4.71
C VAL A 49 42.50 27.47 -3.18
N LEU A 50 42.51 26.26 -2.68
CA LEU A 50 43.14 25.76 -1.45
C LEU A 50 42.37 24.51 -0.96
N CYS A 51 42.88 23.35 -1.39
CA CYS A 51 42.92 22.08 -0.66
C CYS A 51 43.43 20.96 -1.56
N LEU A 52 44.64 21.16 -2.04
CA LEU A 52 45.53 20.08 -2.42
C LEU A 52 46.75 20.28 -1.49
N LEU A 53 46.93 19.35 -0.57
CA LEU A 53 48.15 19.00 0.16
C LEU A 53 47.79 18.45 1.57
N ALA A 54 47.55 17.16 1.64
CA ALA A 54 47.90 16.32 2.77
C ALA A 54 47.75 14.85 2.30
N LEU A 55 48.71 14.45 1.46
CA LEU A 55 48.98 13.04 1.20
C LEU A 55 50.41 12.80 1.72
N ALA A 56 50.60 11.69 2.41
CA ALA A 56 51.82 11.01 2.74
C ALA A 56 52.16 10.87 4.23
N ALA A 57 52.50 9.66 4.49
CA ALA A 57 53.17 9.06 5.65
C ALA A 57 52.17 8.52 6.72
N VAL A 58 52.00 7.17 6.84
CA VAL A 58 52.98 6.32 7.50
C VAL A 58 52.89 4.87 6.98
N LEU A 59 53.97 4.44 6.35
CA LEU A 59 54.37 3.05 6.15
C LEU A 59 54.82 2.44 7.51
N GLY A 60 54.45 1.21 7.77
CA GLY A 60 55.02 0.46 8.88
C GLY A 60 54.47 -0.97 8.93
N LEU A 61 55.09 -1.87 8.14
CA LEU A 61 55.08 -3.32 8.38
C LEU A 61 56.13 -3.67 9.45
N PRO A 62 56.01 -4.76 10.21
CA PRO A 62 56.69 -5.95 9.75
C PRO A 62 55.91 -7.29 9.87
N THR A 63 56.30 -8.17 8.99
CA THR A 63 56.17 -9.62 8.93
C THR A 63 56.66 -10.32 10.16
N ASP A 64 55.97 -11.39 10.58
CA ASP A 64 56.63 -12.59 11.14
C ASP A 64 55.87 -13.87 10.83
N THR A 65 56.54 -14.75 10.22
CA THR A 65 56.34 -16.16 9.88
C THR A 65 56.55 -17.05 11.08
N LEU A 66 55.80 -18.20 11.16
CA LEU A 66 56.26 -19.57 11.53
C LEU A 66 55.01 -20.44 11.68
N ALA A 67 54.70 -21.37 10.82
CA ALA A 67 55.24 -22.72 10.64
C ALA A 67 54.76 -23.76 11.68
N GLY A 68 54.04 -24.78 11.16
CA GLY A 68 54.13 -26.18 11.60
C GLY A 68 53.04 -26.63 12.54
N GLN A 69 52.19 -27.57 12.27
CA GLN A 69 52.48 -28.98 12.06
C GLN A 69 51.22 -29.78 11.71
N ARG A 70 51.41 -30.70 10.81
CA ARG A 70 50.53 -31.85 10.52
C ARG A 70 50.47 -32.80 11.69
N THR A 71 49.31 -33.40 11.94
CA THR A 71 49.23 -34.80 12.36
C THR A 71 47.99 -35.44 11.74
N THR A 72 48.30 -36.48 11.02
CA THR A 72 47.43 -37.49 10.44
C THR A 72 47.07 -38.53 11.52
N SER A 73 45.82 -38.98 11.55
CA SER A 73 45.55 -40.36 11.90
C SER A 73 44.26 -40.87 11.30
N ARG A 74 44.40 -41.92 10.68
CA ARG A 74 43.66 -42.85 9.88
C ARG A 74 43.02 -43.89 10.81
N SER A 75 41.78 -44.35 10.51
CA SER A 75 41.35 -45.76 10.44
C SER A 75 39.82 -45.80 10.42
N SER A 76 39.17 -46.19 9.34
CA SER A 76 38.82 -47.60 8.96
C SER A 76 37.81 -48.26 9.88
N GLY A 77 36.64 -48.59 9.32
CA GLY A 77 35.64 -49.43 9.96
C GLY A 77 34.37 -49.58 9.11
N THR A 78 34.49 -50.36 8.06
CA THR A 78 33.38 -50.92 7.24
C THR A 78 32.62 -51.95 8.09
N THR A 79 31.27 -51.91 8.11
CA THR A 79 30.49 -53.15 8.24
C THR A 79 29.11 -52.97 7.60
N THR A 80 28.99 -53.61 6.46
CA THR A 80 27.76 -54.01 5.78
C THR A 80 27.04 -55.08 6.58
N LYS A 81 25.73 -54.96 6.75
CA LYS A 81 24.87 -56.13 6.97
C LYS A 81 23.59 -56.02 6.18
N LYS A 82 23.49 -56.93 5.24
CA LYS A 82 22.37 -57.29 4.38
C LYS A 82 21.49 -58.36 5.07
N LEU A 83 20.28 -58.49 4.54
CA LEU A 83 19.26 -59.57 4.67
C LEU A 83 18.30 -59.39 5.86
N SER A 84 16.99 -59.66 5.69
CA SER A 84 16.27 -60.57 4.79
C SER A 84 14.77 -60.23 4.77
N LEU A 85 14.14 -60.52 3.62
CA LEU A 85 12.69 -60.68 3.47
C LEU A 85 12.14 -61.81 4.36
N GLN A 86 10.96 -61.57 4.96
CA GLN A 86 10.02 -62.68 5.21
C GLN A 86 8.57 -62.24 4.96
N LYS A 87 7.88 -63.09 4.19
CA LYS A 87 6.49 -63.03 3.77
C LYS A 87 5.51 -63.44 4.88
N THR A 88 4.39 -62.77 4.90
CA THR A 88 2.98 -63.07 5.28
C THR A 88 2.66 -64.41 5.98
N PRO A 89 1.59 -64.45 6.85
CA PRO A 89 0.26 -64.71 6.21
C PRO A 89 -0.92 -63.90 6.81
N ALA A 90 -2.01 -63.95 6.03
CA ALA A 90 -3.30 -63.34 6.26
C ALA A 90 -4.14 -64.09 7.34
N ALA A 91 -5.02 -63.35 7.99
CA ALA A 91 -6.43 -63.64 8.40
C ALA A 91 -6.81 -62.65 9.48
N SER A 92 -7.89 -62.02 9.51
CA SER A 92 -9.30 -62.24 9.42
C SER A 92 -10.02 -60.95 9.82
N LYS A 93 -11.16 -60.73 9.26
CA LYS A 93 -12.14 -59.68 9.43
C LYS A 93 -12.58 -59.48 10.90
N SER A 94 -12.61 -58.21 11.37
CA SER A 94 -13.66 -57.78 12.26
C SER A 94 -14.07 -56.37 11.89
N THR A 95 -15.23 -56.24 11.28
CA THR A 95 -15.95 -55.01 11.06
C THR A 95 -16.41 -54.43 12.36
N THR A 96 -15.79 -53.31 12.75
CA THR A 96 -16.40 -52.41 13.75
C THR A 96 -16.54 -51.07 13.06
N SER A 97 -17.74 -50.83 12.53
CA SER A 97 -18.17 -49.52 12.00
C SER A 97 -18.33 -48.56 13.16
N THR A 98 -17.28 -47.81 13.49
CA THR A 98 -17.44 -46.59 14.26
C THR A 98 -17.95 -45.53 13.31
N SER A 99 -19.27 -45.34 13.33
CA SER A 99 -19.90 -44.19 12.66
C SER A 99 -19.32 -42.92 13.28
N ARG A 100 -18.35 -42.33 12.57
CA ARG A 100 -17.89 -40.97 12.83
C ARG A 100 -19.07 -40.06 12.57
N LYS A 101 -19.83 -39.72 13.62
CA LYS A 101 -20.87 -38.69 13.60
C LYS A 101 -20.24 -37.43 13.00
N ARG A 102 -20.48 -37.21 11.73
CA ARG A 102 -20.18 -35.99 11.02
C ARG A 102 -20.91 -34.88 11.76
N ARG A 103 -20.18 -34.15 12.62
CA ARG A 103 -20.68 -32.92 13.24
C ARG A 103 -21.01 -31.97 12.10
N THR A 104 -22.24 -31.99 11.64
CA THR A 104 -22.80 -30.94 10.80
C THR A 104 -22.78 -29.69 11.64
N SER A 105 -21.72 -28.86 11.48
CA SER A 105 -21.70 -27.52 11.97
C SER A 105 -22.91 -26.80 11.36
N ARG A 106 -23.79 -26.31 12.24
CA ARG A 106 -24.98 -25.54 11.86
C ARG A 106 -24.57 -24.44 10.89
N PRO A 107 -25.07 -24.40 9.64
CA PRO A 107 -24.72 -23.37 8.65
C PRO A 107 -25.20 -21.97 9.05
N GLY A 108 -26.09 -21.86 10.06
CA GLY A 108 -26.76 -20.62 10.39
C GLY A 108 -25.90 -19.56 11.10
N THR A 109 -24.88 -19.96 11.88
CA THR A 109 -24.11 -18.98 12.67
C THR A 109 -23.09 -18.20 11.84
N SER A 110 -22.45 -18.83 10.85
CA SER A 110 -21.47 -18.12 10.00
C SER A 110 -22.14 -17.18 8.99
N ALA A 111 -23.27 -17.57 8.40
CA ALA A 111 -24.00 -16.73 7.45
C ALA A 111 -24.62 -15.50 8.13
N ARG A 112 -25.13 -15.67 9.38
CA ARG A 112 -25.65 -14.56 10.17
C ARG A 112 -24.54 -13.58 10.55
N ALA A 113 -23.41 -14.06 11.05
CA ALA A 113 -22.27 -13.22 11.40
C ALA A 113 -21.70 -12.46 10.17
N LEU A 114 -21.74 -13.09 8.99
CA LEU A 114 -21.37 -12.45 7.74
C LEU A 114 -22.34 -11.32 7.35
N ARG A 115 -23.64 -11.53 7.48
CA ARG A 115 -24.67 -10.49 7.22
C ARG A 115 -24.53 -9.33 8.21
N GLU A 116 -24.46 -9.62 9.50
CA GLU A 116 -24.25 -8.60 10.54
C GLU A 116 -22.97 -7.78 10.33
N ALA A 117 -21.92 -8.40 9.78
CA ALA A 117 -20.69 -7.69 9.46
C ALA A 117 -20.80 -6.82 8.20
N GLN A 118 -21.73 -7.12 7.29
CA GLN A 118 -21.99 -6.34 6.07
C GLN A 118 -22.91 -5.14 6.30
N GLU A 119 -23.78 -5.21 7.33
CA GLU A 119 -24.72 -4.15 7.60
C GLU A 119 -24.00 -2.88 8.08
N PRO A 120 -24.31 -1.71 7.50
CA PRO A 120 -23.86 -0.42 8.00
C PRO A 120 -24.32 -0.22 9.44
N ARG A 121 -23.42 0.26 10.29
CA ARG A 121 -23.74 0.65 11.65
C ARG A 121 -23.64 2.15 11.80
N PHE A 122 -24.53 2.70 12.61
CA PHE A 122 -24.56 4.12 12.92
C PHE A 122 -24.64 4.33 14.42
N LYS A 123 -24.13 5.44 14.88
CA LYS A 123 -24.24 5.94 16.26
C LYS A 123 -24.54 7.44 16.23
N LEU A 124 -25.09 7.94 17.32
CA LEU A 124 -25.21 9.39 17.50
C LEU A 124 -23.86 9.96 17.94
N ASP A 125 -23.46 11.05 17.34
CA ASP A 125 -22.32 11.85 17.81
C ASP A 125 -22.75 12.82 18.94
N GLU A 126 -21.82 13.64 19.42
CA GLU A 126 -22.08 14.61 20.50
C GLU A 126 -23.12 15.68 20.13
N SER A 127 -23.33 15.92 18.83
CA SER A 127 -24.35 16.83 18.33
C SER A 127 -25.73 16.18 18.16
N GLY A 128 -25.83 14.85 18.38
CA GLY A 128 -27.00 14.05 18.09
C GLY A 128 -27.18 13.67 16.62
N ALA A 129 -26.19 13.93 15.77
CA ALA A 129 -26.22 13.53 14.37
C ALA A 129 -25.87 12.05 14.20
N LEU A 130 -26.51 11.39 13.22
CA LEU A 130 -26.27 9.99 12.91
C LEU A 130 -24.98 9.87 12.06
N VAL A 131 -23.94 9.25 12.63
CA VAL A 131 -22.64 9.06 12.00
C VAL A 131 -22.25 7.58 11.94
N PRO A 132 -21.34 7.19 11.02
CA PRO A 132 -20.89 5.81 10.92
C PRO A 132 -20.27 5.28 12.23
N ASP A 133 -20.60 4.03 12.57
CA ASP A 133 -20.02 3.27 13.68
C ASP A 133 -19.19 2.12 13.11
N VAL A 134 -17.89 2.37 12.83
CA VAL A 134 -16.98 1.37 12.26
C VAL A 134 -16.50 0.37 13.30
N ARG A 135 -16.23 -0.86 12.87
CA ARG A 135 -15.65 -1.94 13.69
C ARG A 135 -14.13 -1.97 13.64
N ALA A 136 -13.54 -1.24 12.69
CA ALA A 136 -12.11 -1.07 12.59
C ALA A 136 -11.56 -0.28 13.77
N GLU A 137 -10.27 -0.46 14.05
CA GLU A 137 -9.60 0.24 15.16
C GLU A 137 -9.42 1.74 14.91
N ALA A 138 -9.22 2.11 13.62
CA ALA A 138 -9.11 3.51 13.20
C ALA A 138 -9.63 3.66 11.76
N ALA A 139 -10.27 4.80 11.47
CA ALA A 139 -10.71 5.13 10.13
C ALA A 139 -10.84 6.65 9.93
N ILE A 140 -10.82 7.08 8.66
CA ILE A 140 -10.94 8.49 8.27
C ILE A 140 -11.58 8.61 6.89
N ILE A 141 -12.33 9.69 6.70
CA ILE A 141 -12.67 10.28 5.39
C ILE A 141 -11.98 11.62 5.33
N TYR A 142 -11.15 11.81 4.31
CA TYR A 142 -10.27 12.96 4.15
C TYR A 142 -10.45 13.56 2.76
N ASP A 143 -10.66 14.86 2.68
CA ASP A 143 -10.72 15.58 1.40
C ASP A 143 -9.31 15.75 0.84
N SER A 144 -9.06 15.13 -0.30
CA SER A 144 -7.74 15.16 -0.94
C SER A 144 -7.37 16.52 -1.54
N ALA A 145 -8.35 17.39 -1.79
CA ALA A 145 -8.13 18.69 -2.40
C ALA A 145 -7.87 19.78 -1.34
N THR A 146 -8.62 19.77 -0.24
CA THR A 146 -8.55 20.81 0.80
C THR A 146 -7.71 20.40 2.01
N GLY A 147 -7.50 19.10 2.21
CA GLY A 147 -6.80 18.59 3.39
C GLY A 147 -7.69 18.49 4.63
N HIS A 148 -8.99 18.70 4.51
CA HIS A 148 -9.90 18.65 5.64
C HIS A 148 -10.30 17.22 6.01
N VAL A 149 -10.46 16.97 7.30
CA VAL A 149 -11.07 15.73 7.83
C VAL A 149 -12.57 15.87 7.77
N LEU A 150 -13.21 15.02 6.97
CA LEU A 150 -14.66 15.03 6.77
C LEU A 150 -15.40 14.16 7.78
N TRP A 151 -14.74 13.11 8.24
CA TRP A 151 -15.16 12.23 9.32
C TRP A 151 -13.98 11.39 9.81
N GLU A 152 -13.95 11.07 11.09
CA GLU A 152 -12.88 10.25 11.65
C GLU A 152 -13.31 9.43 12.87
N SER A 153 -12.54 8.36 13.10
CA SER A 153 -12.58 7.56 14.33
C SER A 153 -11.16 7.10 14.62
N ASN A 154 -10.59 7.57 15.75
CA ASN A 154 -9.21 7.25 16.18
C ASN A 154 -8.15 7.49 15.09
N SER A 155 -8.35 8.46 14.22
CA SER A 155 -7.58 8.63 12.99
C SER A 155 -6.10 8.94 13.20
N THR A 156 -5.75 9.57 14.33
CA THR A 156 -4.39 9.95 14.72
C THR A 156 -3.65 8.86 15.48
N ASN A 157 -4.33 7.79 15.91
CA ASN A 157 -3.74 6.72 16.68
C ASN A 157 -2.72 5.94 15.83
N GLN A 158 -1.47 5.94 16.32
CA GLN A 158 -0.38 5.19 15.67
C GLN A 158 -0.59 3.67 15.82
N ARG A 159 -0.45 2.95 14.72
CA ARG A 159 -0.56 1.50 14.68
C ARG A 159 0.19 0.88 13.51
N SER A 160 0.43 -0.43 13.59
CA SER A 160 1.02 -1.17 12.47
C SER A 160 0.12 -1.11 11.23
N ILE A 161 0.73 -0.85 10.06
CA ILE A 161 0.02 -0.64 8.78
C ILE A 161 0.25 -1.77 7.78
N ALA A 162 1.07 -2.74 8.13
CA ALA A 162 1.40 -3.86 7.26
C ALA A 162 1.82 -3.39 5.85
N SER A 163 1.36 -4.08 4.79
CA SER A 163 1.75 -3.81 3.40
C SER A 163 1.26 -2.47 2.83
N ILE A 164 0.57 -1.60 3.59
CA ILE A 164 0.38 -0.21 3.15
C ILE A 164 1.75 0.49 3.06
N THR A 165 2.75 0.05 3.82
CA THR A 165 4.17 0.43 3.70
C THR A 165 4.66 0.49 2.24
N LYS A 166 4.20 -0.42 1.36
CA LYS A 166 4.61 -0.48 -0.04
C LYS A 166 4.22 0.75 -0.86
N VAL A 167 3.30 1.57 -0.35
CA VAL A 167 2.97 2.87 -0.96
C VAL A 167 4.17 3.81 -0.85
N MET A 168 4.78 3.90 0.34
CA MET A 168 6.00 4.70 0.56
C MET A 168 7.19 4.08 -0.19
N THR A 169 7.30 2.75 -0.22
CA THR A 169 8.33 2.06 -1.01
C THR A 169 8.25 2.45 -2.48
N ALA A 170 7.05 2.47 -3.06
CA ALA A 170 6.86 2.90 -4.44
C ALA A 170 7.20 4.38 -4.61
N ALA A 171 6.77 5.27 -3.71
CA ALA A 171 7.05 6.70 -3.76
C ALA A 171 8.56 7.00 -3.78
N VAL A 172 9.31 6.41 -2.85
CA VAL A 172 10.77 6.58 -2.77
C VAL A 172 11.48 5.94 -3.96
N PHE A 173 11.02 4.78 -4.42
CA PHE A 173 11.62 4.11 -5.56
C PHE A 173 11.52 4.93 -6.86
N VAL A 174 10.36 5.50 -7.16
CA VAL A 174 10.16 6.29 -8.39
C VAL A 174 10.73 7.71 -8.31
N GLU A 175 11.10 8.19 -7.13
CA GLU A 175 11.65 9.53 -6.90
C GLU A 175 12.92 9.78 -7.71
N SER A 176 13.79 8.78 -7.84
CA SER A 176 15.02 8.84 -8.66
C SER A 176 14.78 8.65 -10.15
N SER A 177 13.53 8.57 -10.60
CA SER A 177 13.14 8.33 -11.99
C SER A 177 13.90 7.15 -12.63
N PRO A 178 13.85 5.94 -12.02
CA PRO A 178 14.59 4.78 -12.51
C PRO A 178 14.05 4.31 -13.86
N ASP A 179 14.93 3.73 -14.68
CA ASP A 179 14.49 3.01 -15.88
C ASP A 179 13.70 1.76 -15.47
N LEU A 180 12.36 1.82 -15.65
CA LEU A 180 11.47 0.72 -15.30
C LEU A 180 11.61 -0.49 -16.23
N SER A 181 12.23 -0.35 -17.40
CA SER A 181 12.51 -1.44 -18.35
C SER A 181 13.77 -2.23 -18.00
N GLU A 182 14.63 -1.67 -17.15
CA GLU A 182 15.86 -2.33 -16.70
C GLU A 182 15.55 -3.64 -15.99
N THR A 183 16.24 -4.71 -16.39
CA THR A 183 16.09 -6.03 -15.81
C THR A 183 17.04 -6.23 -14.63
N ILE A 184 16.53 -6.88 -13.60
CA ILE A 184 17.30 -7.29 -12.41
C ILE A 184 17.17 -8.77 -12.17
N VAL A 185 18.13 -9.35 -11.45
CA VAL A 185 18.05 -10.70 -10.93
C VAL A 185 17.56 -10.64 -9.48
N VAL A 186 16.50 -11.42 -9.19
CA VAL A 186 15.97 -11.57 -7.83
C VAL A 186 16.98 -12.30 -6.96
N ASP A 187 17.39 -11.67 -5.86
CA ASP A 187 18.35 -12.23 -4.92
C ASP A 187 17.71 -13.16 -3.88
N ARG A 188 18.51 -14.01 -3.28
CA ARG A 188 18.06 -14.89 -2.17
C ARG A 188 17.59 -14.09 -0.96
N SER A 189 18.18 -12.93 -0.69
CA SER A 189 17.78 -12.02 0.39
C SER A 189 16.38 -11.46 0.17
N ASP A 190 15.99 -11.19 -1.07
CA ASP A 190 14.65 -10.68 -1.40
C ASP A 190 13.56 -11.67 -1.00
N VAL A 191 13.76 -12.96 -1.31
CA VAL A 191 12.75 -14.02 -1.11
C VAL A 191 12.83 -14.71 0.26
N ARG A 192 13.93 -14.54 0.99
CA ARG A 192 14.11 -15.18 2.30
C ARG A 192 13.03 -14.71 3.28
N ALA A 193 12.21 -15.64 3.79
CA ALA A 193 11.13 -15.34 4.72
C ALA A 193 10.17 -14.24 4.23
N ALA A 194 9.99 -14.11 2.92
CA ALA A 194 9.12 -13.08 2.32
C ALA A 194 7.62 -13.33 2.55
N SER A 195 7.24 -14.51 3.11
CA SER A 195 5.84 -14.90 3.34
C SER A 195 5.05 -14.96 2.02
N THR A 196 4.47 -13.86 1.55
CA THR A 196 3.75 -13.79 0.26
C THR A 196 4.69 -13.32 -0.82
N THR A 197 4.99 -14.17 -1.82
CA THR A 197 5.75 -13.80 -3.01
C THR A 197 5.48 -14.77 -4.17
N TYR A 198 5.48 -14.24 -5.37
CA TYR A 198 5.47 -14.96 -6.65
C TYR A 198 6.89 -15.18 -7.20
N LEU A 199 7.88 -14.50 -6.63
CA LEU A 199 9.27 -14.51 -7.08
C LEU A 199 10.06 -15.66 -6.46
N ARG A 200 11.11 -16.07 -7.17
CA ARG A 200 12.14 -17.00 -6.69
C ARG A 200 13.51 -16.41 -6.98
N ALA A 201 14.49 -16.75 -6.14
CA ALA A 201 15.88 -16.37 -6.38
C ALA A 201 16.34 -16.86 -7.76
N GLY A 202 17.05 -16.01 -8.47
CA GLY A 202 17.52 -16.26 -9.84
C GLY A 202 16.50 -15.90 -10.94
N TYR A 203 15.26 -15.48 -10.62
CA TYR A 203 14.36 -14.94 -11.63
C TYR A 203 14.88 -13.60 -12.13
N THR A 204 14.81 -13.39 -13.46
CA THR A 204 15.09 -12.10 -14.09
C THR A 204 13.77 -11.42 -14.39
N VAL A 205 13.55 -10.22 -13.83
CA VAL A 205 12.34 -9.41 -13.99
C VAL A 205 12.71 -7.95 -14.18
N THR A 206 11.83 -7.15 -14.75
CA THR A 206 12.05 -5.71 -14.86
C THR A 206 11.77 -4.99 -13.54
N LYS A 207 12.34 -3.80 -13.35
CA LYS A 207 12.00 -2.89 -12.25
C LYS A 207 10.51 -2.53 -12.26
N GLY A 208 9.93 -2.37 -13.44
CA GLY A 208 8.50 -2.17 -13.63
C GLY A 208 7.67 -3.38 -13.16
N ASP A 209 8.09 -4.61 -13.47
CA ASP A 209 7.44 -5.83 -12.97
C ASP A 209 7.46 -5.91 -11.44
N LEU A 210 8.57 -5.51 -10.80
CA LEU A 210 8.65 -5.44 -9.35
C LEU A 210 7.64 -4.45 -8.76
N LEU A 211 7.48 -3.28 -9.39
CA LEU A 211 6.51 -2.28 -8.96
C LEU A 211 5.08 -2.81 -9.07
N HIS A 212 4.74 -3.48 -10.18
CA HIS A 212 3.44 -4.14 -10.38
C HIS A 212 3.20 -5.25 -9.34
N LEU A 213 4.18 -6.10 -9.08
CA LEU A 213 4.09 -7.15 -8.06
C LEU A 213 3.85 -6.57 -6.65
N ALA A 214 4.60 -5.53 -6.27
CA ALA A 214 4.49 -4.91 -4.95
C ALA A 214 3.13 -4.22 -4.73
N LEU A 215 2.61 -3.53 -5.74
CA LEU A 215 1.39 -2.71 -5.59
C LEU A 215 0.11 -3.51 -5.86
N ILE A 216 0.06 -4.35 -6.90
CA ILE A 216 -1.11 -5.14 -7.29
C ILE A 216 -1.27 -6.35 -6.37
N ALA A 217 -0.25 -7.23 -6.33
CA ALA A 217 -0.30 -8.50 -5.62
C ALA A 217 0.23 -8.41 -4.18
N SER A 218 0.73 -7.24 -3.78
CA SER A 218 1.32 -7.04 -2.45
C SER A 218 2.53 -7.94 -2.17
N ASP A 219 3.33 -8.24 -3.20
CA ASP A 219 4.50 -9.12 -3.12
C ASP A 219 5.60 -8.52 -2.25
N ASN A 220 6.04 -9.27 -1.23
CA ASN A 220 7.02 -8.78 -0.28
C ASN A 220 8.46 -8.85 -0.82
N ALA A 221 8.78 -9.88 -1.62
CA ALA A 221 10.09 -9.98 -2.23
C ALA A 221 10.30 -8.88 -3.27
N ALA A 222 9.25 -8.54 -4.03
CA ALA A 222 9.31 -7.43 -4.97
C ALA A 222 9.60 -6.09 -4.26
N ALA A 223 8.94 -5.81 -3.13
CA ALA A 223 9.20 -4.59 -2.36
C ALA A 223 10.64 -4.53 -1.82
N ARG A 224 11.18 -5.67 -1.36
CA ARG A 224 12.59 -5.75 -0.92
C ARG A 224 13.56 -5.58 -2.08
N ALA A 225 13.27 -6.21 -3.23
CA ALA A 225 14.08 -6.06 -4.43
C ALA A 225 14.11 -4.61 -4.90
N LEU A 226 12.96 -3.89 -4.89
CA LEU A 226 12.90 -2.45 -5.21
C LEU A 226 13.85 -1.64 -4.32
N ALA A 227 13.82 -1.87 -2.99
CA ALA A 227 14.73 -1.19 -2.07
C ALA A 227 16.21 -1.51 -2.38
N ARG A 228 16.53 -2.80 -2.64
CA ARG A 228 17.90 -3.24 -2.93
C ARG A 228 18.46 -2.65 -4.24
N VAL A 229 17.63 -2.61 -5.31
CA VAL A 229 18.07 -2.13 -6.64
C VAL A 229 17.84 -0.63 -6.84
N SER A 230 17.35 0.07 -5.82
CA SER A 230 17.25 1.53 -5.85
C SER A 230 18.64 2.19 -5.85
N ALA A 231 18.69 3.46 -6.15
CA ALA A 231 19.93 4.25 -6.09
C ALA A 231 20.53 4.29 -4.65
N TYR A 232 19.72 3.96 -3.62
CA TYR A 232 20.14 4.04 -2.21
C TYR A 232 20.70 2.72 -1.67
N GLY A 233 20.24 1.55 -2.19
CA GLY A 233 20.45 0.25 -1.51
C GLY A 233 19.59 0.12 -0.23
N THR A 234 19.45 -1.10 0.33
CA THR A 234 18.40 -1.37 1.32
C THR A 234 18.46 -0.51 2.59
N PRO A 235 19.58 -0.36 3.31
CA PRO A 235 19.58 0.44 4.54
C PRO A 235 19.21 1.88 4.28
N ALA A 236 19.93 2.56 3.38
CA ALA A 236 19.68 3.97 3.06
C ALA A 236 18.30 4.20 2.41
N PHE A 237 17.72 3.19 1.77
CA PHE A 237 16.36 3.26 1.27
C PHE A 237 15.33 3.39 2.39
N ILE A 238 15.49 2.65 3.50
CA ILE A 238 14.61 2.76 4.67
C ILE A 238 14.77 4.12 5.34
N ASP A 239 16.01 4.60 5.46
CA ASP A 239 16.26 5.96 5.95
C ASP A 239 15.55 6.99 5.08
N ARG A 240 15.64 6.85 3.74
CA ARG A 240 14.95 7.73 2.79
C ARG A 240 13.42 7.65 2.91
N MET A 241 12.83 6.47 3.19
CA MET A 241 11.39 6.35 3.47
C MET A 241 10.98 7.16 4.69
N ASN A 242 11.79 7.16 5.76
CA ASN A 242 11.52 7.93 6.96
C ASN A 242 11.75 9.46 6.75
N GLU A 243 12.73 9.84 5.95
CA GLU A 243 12.93 11.23 5.54
C GLU A 243 11.73 11.73 4.71
N LYS A 244 11.28 10.93 3.72
CA LYS A 244 10.09 11.25 2.91
C LYS A 244 8.84 11.38 3.79
N ALA A 245 8.68 10.56 4.82
CA ALA A 245 7.58 10.70 5.77
C ALA A 245 7.64 12.06 6.49
N LYS A 246 8.81 12.50 6.90
CA LYS A 246 9.01 13.84 7.52
C LYS A 246 8.73 14.96 6.52
N GLU A 247 9.23 14.87 5.28
CA GLU A 247 8.98 15.85 4.22
C GLU A 247 7.47 16.02 3.93
N LEU A 248 6.73 14.92 3.98
CA LEU A 248 5.28 14.92 3.81
C LEU A 248 4.52 15.28 5.10
N GLY A 249 5.22 15.53 6.21
CA GLY A 249 4.61 15.85 7.51
C GLY A 249 3.78 14.70 8.08
N LEU A 250 4.18 13.45 7.84
CA LEU A 250 3.53 12.23 8.37
C LEU A 250 4.10 11.94 9.76
N THR A 251 3.63 12.68 10.76
CA THR A 251 4.23 12.72 12.09
C THR A 251 4.05 11.46 12.93
N SER A 252 3.05 10.64 12.59
CA SER A 252 2.78 9.35 13.23
C SER A 252 3.37 8.16 12.45
N THR A 253 4.24 8.41 11.46
CA THR A 253 4.71 7.38 10.52
C THR A 253 6.19 7.05 10.73
N HIS A 254 6.48 5.74 10.80
CA HIS A 254 7.84 5.20 10.87
C HIS A 254 7.94 3.86 10.12
N TYR A 255 9.06 3.66 9.42
CA TYR A 255 9.34 2.47 8.63
C TYR A 255 10.63 1.79 9.09
N GLU A 256 10.60 0.45 9.19
CA GLU A 256 11.72 -0.41 9.53
C GLU A 256 12.07 -1.39 8.39
N ASP A 257 11.13 -1.63 7.48
CA ASP A 257 11.34 -2.42 6.26
C ASP A 257 10.49 -1.90 5.09
N SER A 258 10.89 -2.23 3.86
CA SER A 258 10.21 -1.80 2.64
C SER A 258 8.94 -2.61 2.31
N SER A 259 8.69 -3.73 2.99
CA SER A 259 7.58 -4.64 2.66
C SER A 259 6.38 -4.52 3.59
N GLY A 260 6.57 -4.02 4.81
CA GLY A 260 5.54 -3.95 5.86
C GLY A 260 5.33 -5.28 6.58
N LEU A 261 6.32 -6.17 6.60
CA LEU A 261 6.28 -7.42 7.37
C LEU A 261 6.58 -7.18 8.85
N LEU A 262 7.41 -6.19 9.17
CA LEU A 262 7.70 -5.82 10.55
C LEU A 262 6.53 -5.03 11.13
N SER A 263 6.09 -5.39 12.34
CA SER A 263 5.01 -4.69 13.05
C SER A 263 5.40 -3.27 13.47
N SER A 264 6.67 -2.96 13.49
CA SER A 264 7.26 -1.65 13.74
C SER A 264 7.09 -0.66 12.57
N ASN A 265 6.65 -1.13 11.39
CA ASN A 265 6.13 -0.22 10.37
C ASN A 265 4.77 0.32 10.84
N VAL A 266 4.79 1.52 11.39
CA VAL A 266 3.63 2.14 12.04
C VAL A 266 3.23 3.45 11.37
N SER A 267 1.95 3.77 11.47
CA SER A 267 1.37 5.02 11.00
C SER A 267 -0.02 5.25 11.60
N SER A 268 -0.65 6.35 11.25
CA SER A 268 -2.04 6.68 11.56
C SER A 268 -2.94 6.65 10.32
N ALA A 269 -4.26 6.58 10.50
CA ALA A 269 -5.18 6.67 9.38
C ALA A 269 -5.10 8.05 8.69
N TYR A 270 -4.85 9.10 9.47
CA TYR A 270 -4.64 10.45 8.97
C TYR A 270 -3.40 10.54 8.06
N ASP A 271 -2.25 10.04 8.51
CA ASP A 271 -1.02 10.05 7.71
C ASP A 271 -1.17 9.21 6.43
N MET A 272 -1.87 8.06 6.52
CA MET A 272 -2.09 7.21 5.34
C MET A 272 -3.05 7.84 4.34
N ALA A 273 -4.02 8.67 4.78
CA ALA A 273 -4.86 9.45 3.87
C ALA A 273 -4.05 10.49 3.09
N ARG A 274 -3.11 11.17 3.75
CA ARG A 274 -2.19 12.09 3.10
C ARG A 274 -1.22 11.39 2.14
N LEU A 275 -0.67 10.25 2.54
CA LEU A 275 0.24 9.47 1.70
C LEU A 275 -0.45 8.95 0.44
N ILE A 276 -1.66 8.37 0.55
CA ILE A 276 -2.38 7.85 -0.63
C ILE A 276 -2.80 8.98 -1.58
N THR A 277 -3.12 10.15 -1.03
CA THR A 277 -3.39 11.37 -1.81
C THR A 277 -2.13 11.83 -2.55
N TYR A 278 -0.99 11.89 -1.86
CA TYR A 278 0.28 12.30 -2.47
C TYR A 278 0.66 11.41 -3.66
N VAL A 279 0.65 10.09 -3.48
CA VAL A 279 1.07 9.16 -4.54
C VAL A 279 0.08 9.08 -5.70
N SER A 280 -1.15 9.52 -5.53
CA SER A 280 -2.14 9.56 -6.61
C SER A 280 -1.80 10.55 -7.72
N GLY A 281 -0.93 11.52 -7.44
CA GLY A 281 -0.40 12.46 -8.43
C GLY A 281 0.67 11.85 -9.35
N ASP A 282 1.18 10.64 -9.06
CA ASP A 282 2.17 9.96 -9.91
C ASP A 282 1.54 8.74 -10.60
N GLU A 283 1.32 8.85 -11.91
CA GLU A 283 0.72 7.77 -12.72
C GLU A 283 1.56 6.49 -12.77
N ARG A 284 2.87 6.55 -12.51
CA ARG A 284 3.71 5.37 -12.37
C ARG A 284 3.31 4.51 -11.17
N ILE A 285 2.67 5.13 -10.15
CA ILE A 285 2.17 4.48 -8.95
C ILE A 285 0.66 4.27 -9.04
N ALA A 286 -0.10 5.33 -9.21
CA ALA A 286 -1.57 5.31 -9.23
C ALA A 286 -2.10 4.43 -10.37
N GLY A 287 -1.53 4.56 -11.57
CA GLY A 287 -1.89 3.74 -12.73
C GLY A 287 -1.70 2.24 -12.49
N VAL A 288 -0.65 1.85 -11.73
CA VAL A 288 -0.43 0.46 -11.33
C VAL A 288 -1.47 0.00 -10.31
N MET A 289 -1.80 0.83 -9.31
CA MET A 289 -2.76 0.50 -8.25
C MET A 289 -4.19 0.30 -8.76
N ARG A 290 -4.55 0.88 -9.92
CA ARG A 290 -5.87 0.74 -10.55
C ARG A 290 -6.02 -0.54 -11.38
N LYS A 291 -4.93 -1.25 -11.68
CA LYS A 291 -4.99 -2.47 -12.50
C LYS A 291 -5.62 -3.64 -11.73
N GLN A 292 -6.56 -4.31 -12.36
CA GLN A 292 -7.16 -5.53 -11.83
C GLN A 292 -6.20 -6.72 -11.92
N ASN A 293 -5.48 -6.82 -13.04
CA ASN A 293 -4.58 -7.91 -13.36
C ASN A 293 -3.31 -7.38 -14.02
N TYR A 294 -2.25 -8.16 -13.96
CA TYR A 294 -1.03 -7.92 -14.71
C TYR A 294 -0.27 -9.24 -14.93
N THR A 295 0.45 -9.35 -16.05
CA THR A 295 1.31 -10.50 -16.33
C THR A 295 2.76 -10.09 -16.20
N VAL A 296 3.46 -10.67 -15.25
CA VAL A 296 4.90 -10.47 -15.02
C VAL A 296 5.67 -11.49 -15.83
N HIS A 297 6.73 -11.05 -16.49
CA HIS A 297 7.62 -11.92 -17.25
C HIS A 297 8.92 -12.19 -16.46
N ALA A 298 9.02 -13.39 -15.86
CA ALA A 298 10.21 -13.83 -15.13
C ALA A 298 11.05 -14.77 -16.01
N GLY A 299 11.92 -14.20 -16.82
CA GLY A 299 12.62 -14.92 -17.89
C GLY A 299 11.62 -15.52 -18.89
N ARG A 300 11.59 -16.85 -19.01
CA ARG A 300 10.63 -17.56 -19.90
C ARG A 300 9.27 -17.82 -19.25
N ARG A 301 9.04 -17.43 -18.03
CA ARG A 301 7.79 -17.70 -17.30
C ARG A 301 6.89 -16.48 -17.30
N ALA A 302 5.60 -16.67 -17.62
CA ALA A 302 4.55 -15.70 -17.40
C ALA A 302 3.89 -15.98 -16.03
N ILE A 303 3.78 -14.96 -15.19
CA ILE A 303 3.15 -15.03 -13.87
C ILE A 303 1.98 -14.06 -13.86
N ASN A 304 0.76 -14.60 -13.84
CA ASN A 304 -0.44 -13.78 -13.78
C ASN A 304 -0.70 -13.40 -12.32
N ILE A 305 -0.85 -12.11 -12.05
CA ILE A 305 -1.17 -11.56 -10.74
C ILE A 305 -2.49 -10.79 -10.79
N HIS A 306 -3.18 -10.77 -9.66
CA HIS A 306 -4.47 -10.09 -9.50
C HIS A 306 -4.41 -9.11 -8.34
N SER A 307 -5.22 -8.07 -8.43
CA SER A 307 -5.30 -7.06 -7.37
C SER A 307 -5.83 -7.65 -6.07
N THR A 308 -5.13 -7.33 -4.98
CA THR A 308 -5.62 -7.62 -3.62
C THR A 308 -6.74 -6.67 -3.17
N ASN A 309 -6.96 -5.57 -3.91
CA ASN A 309 -8.00 -4.60 -3.64
C ASN A 309 -9.32 -5.02 -4.31
N GLN A 310 -10.27 -5.50 -3.50
CA GLN A 310 -11.59 -5.92 -4.03
C GLN A 310 -12.42 -4.76 -4.60
N LEU A 311 -12.17 -3.51 -4.22
CA LEU A 311 -12.86 -2.36 -4.82
C LEU A 311 -12.46 -2.21 -6.29
N VAL A 312 -11.16 -2.38 -6.59
CA VAL A 312 -10.65 -2.40 -7.97
C VAL A 312 -11.21 -3.59 -8.75
N MET A 313 -11.23 -4.79 -8.13
CA MET A 313 -11.70 -6.01 -8.80
C MET A 313 -13.19 -5.97 -9.15
N ARG A 314 -14.01 -5.30 -8.34
CA ARG A 314 -15.46 -5.19 -8.57
C ARG A 314 -15.83 -4.05 -9.51
N GLY A 315 -15.07 -2.95 -9.47
CA GLY A 315 -15.30 -1.79 -10.33
C GLY A 315 -16.58 -1.01 -10.02
N ASP A 316 -17.17 -1.22 -8.83
CA ASP A 316 -18.41 -0.56 -8.41
C ASP A 316 -18.19 0.79 -7.71
N VAL A 317 -16.95 1.16 -7.49
CA VAL A 317 -16.50 2.49 -7.04
C VAL A 317 -15.29 2.92 -7.88
N ASP A 318 -15.17 4.21 -8.15
CA ASP A 318 -14.04 4.76 -8.93
C ASP A 318 -12.80 4.91 -8.06
N VAL A 319 -11.93 3.91 -8.08
CA VAL A 319 -10.69 3.85 -7.32
C VAL A 319 -9.58 4.57 -8.06
N GLN A 320 -9.04 5.64 -7.52
CA GLN A 320 -7.93 6.40 -8.07
C GLN A 320 -6.56 5.87 -7.64
N ALA A 321 -6.46 5.44 -6.39
CA ALA A 321 -5.32 4.75 -5.82
C ALA A 321 -5.77 3.87 -4.66
N GLY A 322 -5.03 2.80 -4.34
CA GLY A 322 -5.38 2.00 -3.17
C GLY A 322 -4.41 0.87 -2.87
N LYS A 323 -4.20 0.62 -1.58
CA LYS A 323 -3.33 -0.46 -1.10
C LYS A 323 -3.92 -1.15 0.11
N THR A 324 -3.93 -2.48 0.04
CA THR A 324 -4.30 -3.35 1.16
C THR A 324 -3.09 -3.68 2.03
N GLY A 325 -3.33 -3.92 3.32
CA GLY A 325 -2.34 -4.42 4.27
C GLY A 325 -2.92 -5.51 5.17
N PHE A 326 -2.10 -6.48 5.56
CA PHE A 326 -2.43 -7.46 6.58
C PHE A 326 -1.18 -8.09 7.18
N ILE A 327 -1.04 -7.98 8.47
CA ILE A 327 -0.29 -8.89 9.36
C ILE A 327 -1.13 -9.08 10.61
N ARG A 328 -0.84 -10.12 11.40
CA ARG A 328 -1.68 -10.43 12.58
C ARG A 328 -1.80 -9.26 13.56
N SER A 329 -0.72 -8.53 13.81
CA SER A 329 -0.70 -7.37 14.71
C SER A 329 -1.42 -6.13 14.17
N ALA A 330 -1.44 -5.94 12.84
CA ALA A 330 -2.10 -4.80 12.21
C ALA A 330 -3.62 -5.02 12.02
N GLY A 331 -4.07 -6.28 11.92
CA GLY A 331 -5.39 -6.59 11.39
C GLY A 331 -5.48 -6.31 9.89
N TYR A 332 -6.69 -6.20 9.36
CA TYR A 332 -6.90 -5.90 7.94
C TYR A 332 -6.97 -4.40 7.71
N CYS A 333 -6.11 -3.90 6.85
CA CYS A 333 -5.96 -2.47 6.55
C CYS A 333 -6.25 -2.19 5.07
N LEU A 334 -6.80 -1.01 4.79
CA LEU A 334 -7.00 -0.47 3.45
C LEU A 334 -6.82 1.05 3.49
N ALA A 335 -5.94 1.57 2.65
CA ALA A 335 -5.87 2.99 2.33
C ALA A 335 -6.26 3.14 0.86
N THR A 336 -7.24 4.00 0.55
CA THR A 336 -7.72 4.17 -0.82
C THR A 336 -8.16 5.61 -1.07
N LEU A 337 -7.93 6.09 -2.30
CA LEU A 337 -8.46 7.34 -2.83
C LEU A 337 -9.60 6.99 -3.79
N LEU A 338 -10.77 7.53 -3.55
CA LEU A 338 -11.99 7.26 -4.28
C LEU A 338 -12.53 8.56 -4.88
N ARG A 339 -13.07 8.51 -6.09
CA ARG A 339 -13.77 9.65 -6.69
C ARG A 339 -15.26 9.52 -6.40
N LEU A 340 -15.86 10.62 -5.97
CA LEU A 340 -17.31 10.73 -5.83
C LEU A 340 -17.98 10.75 -7.21
N PRO A 341 -19.20 10.21 -7.36
CA PRO A 341 -19.87 10.10 -8.66
C PRO A 341 -19.98 11.42 -9.44
N GLN A 342 -20.08 12.52 -8.75
CA GLN A 342 -20.19 13.87 -9.35
C GLN A 342 -19.32 14.89 -8.61
N GLY A 343 -18.22 14.45 -8.03
CA GLY A 343 -17.49 15.30 -7.12
C GLY A 343 -15.97 15.06 -7.07
N PRO A 344 -15.35 15.64 -6.06
CA PRO A 344 -13.92 15.53 -5.81
C PRO A 344 -13.53 14.10 -5.38
N GLN A 345 -12.23 13.93 -5.22
CA GLN A 345 -11.66 12.72 -4.68
C GLN A 345 -11.58 12.82 -3.15
N ILE A 346 -11.91 11.73 -2.48
CA ILE A 346 -11.76 11.58 -1.03
C ILE A 346 -10.87 10.39 -0.71
N ALA A 347 -9.98 10.55 0.26
CA ALA A 347 -9.26 9.40 0.81
C ALA A 347 -10.10 8.76 1.91
N VAL A 348 -10.29 7.44 1.81
CA VAL A 348 -10.93 6.63 2.84
C VAL A 348 -9.92 5.62 3.32
N VAL A 349 -9.55 5.69 4.59
CA VAL A 349 -8.60 4.78 5.22
C VAL A 349 -9.27 4.03 6.36
N VAL A 350 -9.10 2.71 6.36
CA VAL A 350 -9.59 1.80 7.39
C VAL A 350 -8.43 0.95 7.88
N LEU A 351 -8.08 1.05 9.14
CA LEU A 351 -6.98 0.32 9.78
C LEU A 351 -7.50 -0.60 10.88
N GLY A 352 -7.04 -1.87 10.87
CA GLY A 352 -7.37 -2.82 11.92
C GLY A 352 -8.79 -3.38 11.85
N ALA A 353 -9.36 -3.50 10.66
CA ALA A 353 -10.63 -4.21 10.49
C ALA A 353 -10.52 -5.68 10.91
N LYS A 354 -11.61 -6.25 11.41
CA LYS A 354 -11.64 -7.60 12.02
C LYS A 354 -11.56 -8.73 10.97
N SER A 355 -11.85 -8.43 9.69
CA SER A 355 -11.79 -9.42 8.61
C SER A 355 -11.35 -8.81 7.28
N ASN A 356 -10.90 -9.69 6.35
CA ASN A 356 -10.54 -9.26 5.01
C ASN A 356 -11.70 -8.59 4.27
N ALA A 357 -12.91 -9.13 4.39
CA ALA A 357 -14.10 -8.54 3.80
C ALA A 357 -14.51 -7.25 4.53
N GLY A 358 -14.36 -7.22 5.86
CA GLY A 358 -14.75 -6.10 6.72
C GLY A 358 -14.10 -4.78 6.30
N ARG A 359 -12.79 -4.77 5.97
CA ARG A 359 -12.11 -3.53 5.53
C ARG A 359 -12.76 -2.93 4.28
N PHE A 360 -13.26 -3.77 3.34
CA PHE A 360 -13.92 -3.27 2.13
C PHE A 360 -15.36 -2.83 2.40
N TRP A 361 -16.09 -3.55 3.28
CA TRP A 361 -17.44 -3.15 3.66
C TRP A 361 -17.44 -1.82 4.41
N GLU A 362 -16.57 -1.66 5.39
CA GLU A 362 -16.46 -0.41 6.15
C GLU A 362 -16.03 0.75 5.26
N THR A 363 -15.07 0.54 4.35
CA THR A 363 -14.70 1.57 3.35
C THR A 363 -15.90 1.98 2.50
N ARG A 364 -16.72 1.02 2.03
CA ARG A 364 -17.92 1.32 1.25
C ARG A 364 -18.99 2.03 2.08
N HIS A 365 -19.19 1.62 3.34
CA HIS A 365 -20.14 2.28 4.22
C HIS A 365 -19.77 3.75 4.45
N LEU A 366 -18.49 4.02 4.70
CA LEU A 366 -17.98 5.37 4.83
C LEU A 366 -18.15 6.19 3.54
N PHE A 367 -17.77 5.59 2.41
CA PHE A 367 -17.91 6.22 1.10
C PHE A 367 -19.37 6.53 0.75
N ASN A 368 -20.27 5.55 0.89
CA ASN A 368 -21.68 5.72 0.57
C ASN A 368 -22.36 6.73 1.50
N TRP A 369 -22.09 6.65 2.80
CA TRP A 369 -22.62 7.61 3.77
C TRP A 369 -22.22 9.04 3.41
N PHE A 370 -20.94 9.26 3.12
CA PHE A 370 -20.46 10.59 2.74
C PHE A 370 -21.02 11.03 1.39
N SER A 371 -21.09 10.14 0.40
CA SER A 371 -21.66 10.44 -0.92
C SER A 371 -23.12 10.89 -0.82
N THR A 372 -23.94 10.18 -0.01
CA THR A 372 -25.34 10.57 0.21
C THR A 372 -25.42 11.93 0.91
N LYS A 373 -24.63 12.15 1.96
CA LYS A 373 -24.64 13.43 2.68
C LYS A 373 -24.18 14.60 1.79
N ALA A 374 -23.22 14.38 0.92
CA ALA A 374 -22.77 15.37 -0.06
C ALA A 374 -23.86 15.69 -1.11
N GLN A 375 -24.61 14.67 -1.55
CA GLN A 375 -25.74 14.84 -2.48
C GLN A 375 -26.88 15.63 -1.84
N ASP A 376 -27.26 15.32 -0.60
CA ASP A 376 -28.29 16.03 0.17
C ASP A 376 -27.95 17.53 0.30
N LEU A 377 -26.69 17.84 0.59
CA LEU A 377 -26.22 19.22 0.73
C LEU A 377 -26.18 20.00 -0.60
N LEU A 378 -25.97 19.29 -1.70
CA LEU A 378 -25.94 19.87 -3.05
C LEU A 378 -27.33 19.96 -3.69
N GLY A 379 -28.37 19.42 -3.03
CA GLY A 379 -29.74 19.36 -3.57
C GLY A 379 -29.87 18.50 -4.84
N VAL A 380 -28.94 17.57 -5.06
CA VAL A 380 -28.95 16.64 -6.19
C VAL A 380 -29.77 15.41 -5.82
N ALA A 381 -30.89 15.18 -6.49
CA ALA A 381 -31.71 13.98 -6.27
C ALA A 381 -30.90 12.70 -6.53
N PRO A 382 -31.09 11.62 -5.73
CA PRO A 382 -30.43 10.32 -5.95
C PRO A 382 -30.70 9.82 -7.38
N LEU A 383 -29.66 9.27 -8.03
CA LEU A 383 -29.74 8.74 -9.40
C LEU A 383 -30.85 7.68 -9.58
N GLU A 384 -31.15 6.88 -8.57
CA GLU A 384 -32.25 5.90 -8.60
C GLU A 384 -33.64 6.53 -8.71
N ALA A 385 -33.85 7.74 -8.19
CA ALA A 385 -35.11 8.45 -8.33
C ALA A 385 -35.31 9.08 -9.74
N ALA A 386 -34.24 9.29 -10.48
CA ALA A 386 -34.29 9.79 -11.86
C ALA A 386 -34.61 8.69 -12.86
N GLU A 387 -34.08 7.47 -12.66
CA GLU A 387 -34.36 6.34 -13.54
C GLU A 387 -35.80 5.80 -13.40
N LEU A 388 -36.37 5.82 -12.18
CA LEU A 388 -37.77 5.44 -11.95
C LEU A 388 -38.76 6.42 -12.60
N LYS A 389 -38.42 7.71 -12.71
CA LYS A 389 -39.27 8.70 -13.37
C LYS A 389 -39.18 8.61 -14.90
N SER A 390 -38.09 8.17 -15.46
CA SER A 390 -37.92 7.97 -16.91
C SER A 390 -38.61 6.71 -17.44
N GLN A 391 -38.92 5.74 -16.58
CA GLN A 391 -39.66 4.52 -16.94
C GLN A 391 -41.19 4.66 -16.79
N GLN A 392 -41.68 5.79 -16.24
CA GLN A 392 -43.10 6.08 -16.07
C GLN A 392 -43.64 7.11 -17.05
N GLN A 393 -42.85 7.59 -17.99
CA GLN A 393 -43.25 8.40 -19.14
C GLN A 393 -43.14 7.58 -20.44
#